data_404bdb3f6ff3f666971a2b4b1a382bcb
#
_entry.id   404bdb3f6ff3f666971a2b4b1a382bcb
#
_cell.length_a   1.000
_cell.length_b   1.000
_cell.length_c   1.000
_cell.angle_alpha   90.00
_cell.angle_beta   90.00
_cell.angle_gamma   90.00
#
_symmetry.space_group_name_H-M   'P 1'
#
loop_
_entity.id
_entity.type
_entity.pdbx_description
1 polymer ?
#
loop_
_entity_poly.entity_id
_entity_poly.type
_entity_poly.pdbx_seq_one_letter_code
_entity_poly.pdbx_strand_id
1 'polypeptide(L)'
;MPVPTQTPASSPARPPAQPTASATHAPPSAAPVLPRYTNVPSALDYRKLYVQSVNRTLSIPAAAQAHYGQLLQNALAQAGLPDVASEFVAVVDRNPFVQAFVLMWRQTPSDAWQVIGASPVSTGMPGPYDHFITPLGVFRHTPDNMDFRAEGTFNDNGIRGYGARDQRIYDLGWTQAQRSWGNRATSQMRLQMHATDPDRLESLLGMRHSKGCIRIPGALNTFLDHYGILDADYETRIREGQLLWVLKPNREASRWAGRYIVIVDGGATQRPTWSPMPRGPKVKHGAQIDTAD
;
A
#
# COMPACT_ATOMS: atom_id res chain seq x y z
N MET A 1 -69.00 18.78 9.10
CA MET A 1 -68.39 17.46 8.82
C MET A 1 -67.53 17.10 9.98
N PRO A 2 -67.79 16.00 10.70
CA PRO A 2 -67.00 15.63 11.89
C PRO A 2 -65.70 14.93 11.53
N VAL A 3 -64.64 15.25 12.25
CA VAL A 3 -63.28 14.65 12.18
C VAL A 3 -63.32 13.24 12.78
N PRO A 4 -62.76 12.21 12.18
CA PRO A 4 -62.73 10.88 12.77
C PRO A 4 -61.65 10.78 13.85
N THR A 5 -62.07 10.30 15.02
CA THR A 5 -61.26 9.98 16.19
C THR A 5 -60.43 8.74 15.91
N GLN A 6 -59.12 8.83 16.04
CA GLN A 6 -58.23 7.66 15.95
C GLN A 6 -58.15 6.94 17.32
N THR A 7 -58.40 5.64 17.29
CA THR A 7 -58.25 4.72 18.40
C THR A 7 -56.76 4.38 18.60
N PRO A 8 -56.21 4.33 19.83
CA PRO A 8 -54.82 4.00 20.05
C PRO A 8 -54.58 2.49 19.83
N ALA A 9 -53.55 2.18 19.07
CA ALA A 9 -53.08 0.83 18.81
C ALA A 9 -52.42 0.24 20.07
N SER A 10 -52.84 -0.96 20.41
CA SER A 10 -52.28 -1.77 21.52
C SER A 10 -50.85 -2.21 21.25
N SER A 11 -49.97 -2.02 22.23
CA SER A 11 -48.58 -2.50 22.24
C SER A 11 -48.51 -4.03 22.17
N PRO A 12 -47.56 -4.60 21.41
CA PRO A 12 -47.36 -6.04 21.41
C PRO A 12 -46.66 -6.54 22.69
N ALA A 13 -47.09 -7.68 23.17
CA ALA A 13 -46.60 -8.36 24.38
C ALA A 13 -45.15 -8.79 24.27
N ARG A 14 -44.38 -8.61 25.36
CA ARG A 14 -43.00 -9.01 25.52
C ARG A 14 -42.86 -10.55 25.47
N PRO A 15 -41.95 -11.14 24.69
CA PRO A 15 -41.72 -12.57 24.71
C PRO A 15 -41.08 -13.05 26.04
N PRO A 16 -41.29 -14.31 26.43
CA PRO A 16 -40.79 -14.86 27.68
C PRO A 16 -39.24 -14.97 27.67
N ALA A 17 -38.64 -14.75 28.88
CA ALA A 17 -37.21 -14.83 29.10
C ALA A 17 -36.70 -16.25 28.86
N GLN A 18 -35.64 -16.37 28.04
CA GLN A 18 -34.88 -17.62 27.88
C GLN A 18 -34.02 -17.91 29.13
N PRO A 19 -33.81 -19.20 29.49
CA PRO A 19 -32.97 -19.56 30.60
C PRO A 19 -31.49 -19.23 30.33
N THR A 20 -30.86 -18.55 31.27
CA THR A 20 -29.43 -18.24 31.25
C THR A 20 -28.62 -19.55 31.32
N ALA A 21 -27.93 -19.87 30.22
CA ALA A 21 -26.94 -20.93 30.25
C ALA A 21 -25.73 -20.48 31.08
N SER A 22 -25.34 -21.32 32.03
CA SER A 22 -24.14 -21.15 32.87
C SER A 22 -22.90 -21.02 31.98
N ALA A 23 -22.20 -19.89 32.08
CA ALA A 23 -20.94 -19.67 31.39
C ALA A 23 -19.87 -20.60 31.97
N THR A 24 -19.51 -21.63 31.24
CA THR A 24 -18.31 -22.42 31.46
C THR A 24 -17.11 -21.52 31.17
N HIS A 25 -16.32 -21.20 32.18
CA HIS A 25 -15.06 -20.45 31.98
C HIS A 25 -14.14 -21.22 31.04
N ALA A 26 -13.93 -20.67 29.87
CA ALA A 26 -12.85 -21.11 28.97
C ALA A 26 -11.49 -20.81 29.68
N PRO A 27 -10.48 -21.67 29.54
CA PRO A 27 -9.16 -21.39 30.10
C PRO A 27 -8.58 -20.11 29.46
N PRO A 28 -7.76 -19.35 30.22
CA PRO A 28 -7.18 -18.11 29.70
C PRO A 28 -6.43 -18.37 28.40
N SER A 29 -6.80 -17.65 27.37
CA SER A 29 -6.10 -17.67 26.09
C SER A 29 -4.62 -17.38 26.35
N ALA A 30 -3.74 -18.24 25.85
CA ALA A 30 -2.31 -18.04 25.97
C ALA A 30 -1.94 -16.67 25.36
N ALA A 31 -1.17 -15.87 26.10
CA ALA A 31 -0.69 -14.58 25.62
C ALA A 31 0.03 -14.77 24.26
N PRO A 32 -0.12 -13.83 23.33
CA PRO A 32 0.53 -13.93 22.02
C PRO A 32 2.04 -14.09 22.22
N VAL A 33 2.60 -15.20 21.73
CA VAL A 33 4.04 -15.45 21.75
C VAL A 33 4.67 -14.47 20.75
N LEU A 34 5.33 -13.46 21.29
CA LEU A 34 6.11 -12.53 20.48
C LEU A 34 7.24 -13.31 19.78
N PRO A 35 7.52 -13.07 18.50
CA PRO A 35 8.59 -13.74 17.78
C PRO A 35 9.93 -13.51 18.49
N ARG A 36 10.62 -14.60 18.83
CA ARG A 36 11.99 -14.54 19.39
C ARG A 36 12.96 -14.30 18.25
N TYR A 37 13.47 -13.09 18.14
CA TYR A 37 14.51 -12.71 17.17
C TYR A 37 15.87 -13.29 17.62
N THR A 38 16.22 -14.50 17.20
CA THR A 38 17.49 -15.14 17.55
C THR A 38 18.62 -14.83 16.59
N ASN A 39 18.35 -14.29 15.39
CA ASN A 39 19.33 -13.75 14.44
C ASN A 39 18.66 -12.65 13.62
N VAL A 40 18.64 -11.43 14.16
CA VAL A 40 17.94 -10.33 13.51
C VAL A 40 18.81 -9.75 12.40
N PRO A 41 18.38 -9.81 11.13
CA PRO A 41 19.11 -9.18 10.05
C PRO A 41 19.30 -7.68 10.33
N SER A 42 20.47 -7.15 10.01
CA SER A 42 20.64 -5.69 9.94
C SER A 42 19.72 -5.13 8.87
N ALA A 43 19.39 -3.84 8.91
CA ALA A 43 18.56 -3.24 7.88
C ALA A 43 19.18 -3.41 6.47
N LEU A 44 20.52 -3.42 6.38
CA LEU A 44 21.23 -3.60 5.11
C LEU A 44 21.22 -5.04 4.58
N ASP A 45 21.02 -6.05 5.45
CA ASP A 45 20.88 -7.45 5.01
C ASP A 45 19.60 -7.64 4.18
N TYR A 46 18.60 -6.77 4.37
CA TYR A 46 17.39 -6.76 3.55
C TYR A 46 17.64 -6.47 2.07
N ARG A 47 18.80 -5.90 1.70
CA ARG A 47 19.22 -5.80 0.28
C ARG A 47 19.33 -7.18 -0.36
N LYS A 48 19.96 -8.11 0.35
CA LYS A 48 20.10 -9.50 -0.14
C LYS A 48 18.76 -10.20 -0.21
N LEU A 49 17.95 -10.08 0.85
CA LEU A 49 16.59 -10.64 0.89
C LEU A 49 15.70 -10.06 -0.22
N TYR A 50 15.81 -8.75 -0.47
CA TYR A 50 15.07 -8.08 -1.54
C TYR A 50 15.40 -8.68 -2.91
N VAL A 51 16.68 -8.79 -3.25
CA VAL A 51 17.13 -9.34 -4.55
C VAL A 51 16.76 -10.82 -4.70
N GLN A 52 16.72 -11.58 -3.61
CA GLN A 52 16.34 -12.99 -3.61
C GLN A 52 14.83 -13.20 -3.76
N SER A 53 14.03 -12.30 -3.21
CA SER A 53 12.56 -12.46 -3.13
C SER A 53 11.80 -11.71 -4.22
N VAL A 54 12.36 -10.61 -4.75
CA VAL A 54 11.69 -9.74 -5.71
C VAL A 54 12.24 -9.97 -7.11
N ASN A 55 11.41 -10.49 -7.99
CA ASN A 55 11.79 -10.86 -9.36
C ASN A 55 11.91 -9.66 -10.34
N ARG A 56 11.37 -8.49 -9.96
CA ARG A 56 11.42 -7.26 -10.78
C ARG A 56 12.14 -6.16 -10.01
N THR A 57 13.45 -6.16 -10.09
CA THR A 57 14.32 -5.18 -9.45
C THR A 57 14.85 -4.15 -10.44
N LEU A 58 15.18 -2.96 -9.92
CA LEU A 58 15.83 -1.88 -10.66
C LEU A 58 17.22 -1.61 -10.08
N SER A 59 18.19 -1.42 -10.94
CA SER A 59 19.54 -1.01 -10.56
C SER A 59 19.66 0.52 -10.66
N ILE A 60 19.43 1.20 -9.53
CA ILE A 60 19.47 2.66 -9.47
C ILE A 60 20.92 3.13 -9.32
N PRO A 61 21.48 3.96 -10.22
CA PRO A 61 22.84 4.51 -10.11
C PRO A 61 23.02 5.37 -8.85
N ALA A 62 24.23 5.46 -8.32
CA ALA A 62 24.53 6.19 -7.08
C ALA A 62 24.03 7.65 -7.09
N ALA A 63 24.17 8.35 -8.21
CA ALA A 63 23.64 9.72 -8.34
C ALA A 63 22.11 9.79 -8.17
N ALA A 64 21.37 8.82 -8.74
CA ALA A 64 19.92 8.75 -8.58
C ALA A 64 19.53 8.30 -7.17
N GLN A 65 20.31 7.42 -6.51
CA GLN A 65 20.09 7.07 -5.10
C GLN A 65 20.22 8.30 -4.19
N ALA A 66 21.25 9.12 -4.40
CA ALA A 66 21.45 10.37 -3.65
C ALA A 66 20.29 11.36 -3.91
N HIS A 67 19.84 11.48 -5.16
CA HIS A 67 18.68 12.30 -5.52
C HIS A 67 17.41 11.86 -4.78
N TYR A 68 17.11 10.56 -4.75
CA TYR A 68 15.95 10.04 -3.99
C TYR A 68 16.10 10.27 -2.49
N GLY A 69 17.31 10.15 -1.94
CA GLY A 69 17.59 10.49 -0.55
C GLY A 69 17.24 11.96 -0.24
N GLN A 70 17.61 12.87 -1.15
CA GLN A 70 17.28 14.29 -1.00
C GLN A 70 15.77 14.57 -1.15
N LEU A 71 15.11 13.97 -2.15
CA LEU A 71 13.66 14.09 -2.33
C LEU A 71 12.91 13.59 -1.09
N LEU A 72 13.30 12.44 -0.56
CA LEU A 72 12.73 11.87 0.66
C LEU A 72 12.91 12.80 1.85
N GLN A 73 14.15 13.29 2.08
CA GLN A 73 14.43 14.20 3.19
C GLN A 73 13.61 15.49 3.11
N ASN A 74 13.49 16.07 1.92
CA ASN A 74 12.69 17.28 1.70
C ASN A 74 11.20 17.02 1.96
N ALA A 75 10.66 15.91 1.48
CA ALA A 75 9.25 15.55 1.69
C ALA A 75 8.94 15.32 3.18
N LEU A 76 9.81 14.59 3.88
CA LEU A 76 9.67 14.35 5.32
C LEU A 76 9.79 15.67 6.11
N ALA A 77 10.74 16.55 5.78
CA ALA A 77 10.89 17.83 6.45
C ALA A 77 9.64 18.71 6.26
N GLN A 78 9.10 18.78 5.05
CA GLN A 78 7.86 19.51 4.76
C GLN A 78 6.64 18.95 5.52
N ALA A 79 6.64 17.65 5.81
CA ALA A 79 5.62 17.00 6.61
C ALA A 79 5.84 17.10 8.13
N GLY A 80 6.89 17.82 8.58
CA GLY A 80 7.23 17.93 10.01
C GLY A 80 7.89 16.67 10.58
N LEU A 81 8.50 15.84 9.76
CA LEU A 81 9.09 14.55 10.10
C LEU A 81 10.59 14.46 9.73
N PRO A 82 11.44 15.48 9.99
CA PRO A 82 12.82 15.52 9.51
C PRO A 82 13.70 14.41 10.12
N ASP A 83 13.31 13.91 11.29
CA ASP A 83 14.11 13.00 12.10
C ASP A 83 13.78 11.50 11.91
N VAL A 84 12.93 11.19 10.94
CA VAL A 84 12.62 9.77 10.61
C VAL A 84 13.91 9.04 10.29
N ALA A 85 14.22 8.01 11.07
CA ALA A 85 15.41 7.18 10.97
C ALA A 85 15.17 5.83 11.67
N SER A 86 16.09 4.87 11.52
CA SER A 86 15.99 3.52 12.09
C SER A 86 14.72 2.76 11.72
N GLU A 87 14.08 3.16 10.62
CA GLU A 87 12.94 2.46 10.02
C GLU A 87 13.00 2.53 8.48
N PHE A 88 12.38 1.57 7.81
CA PHE A 88 12.24 1.59 6.36
C PHE A 88 11.25 2.65 5.93
N VAL A 89 11.52 3.30 4.81
CA VAL A 89 10.60 4.22 4.14
C VAL A 89 10.45 3.82 2.69
N ALA A 90 9.22 3.66 2.24
CA ALA A 90 8.92 3.42 0.84
C ALA A 90 8.79 4.76 0.10
N VAL A 91 9.59 4.96 -0.94
CA VAL A 91 9.50 6.11 -1.84
C VAL A 91 8.89 5.64 -3.15
N VAL A 92 7.88 6.35 -3.65
CA VAL A 92 7.24 6.09 -4.94
C VAL A 92 7.42 7.30 -5.83
N ASP A 93 8.17 7.15 -6.91
CA ASP A 93 8.29 8.18 -7.93
C ASP A 93 7.19 8.02 -8.99
N ARG A 94 6.23 8.96 -8.96
CA ARG A 94 5.11 8.99 -9.91
C ARG A 94 5.44 9.65 -11.26
N ASN A 95 6.68 10.12 -11.45
CA ASN A 95 7.08 10.78 -12.69
C ASN A 95 6.80 9.88 -13.91
N PRO A 96 6.19 10.37 -15.00
CA PRO A 96 5.80 9.54 -16.15
C PRO A 96 6.96 8.85 -16.83
N PHE A 97 8.17 9.39 -16.68
CA PHE A 97 9.39 8.82 -17.26
C PHE A 97 10.12 7.87 -16.29
N VAL A 98 9.66 7.75 -15.04
CA VAL A 98 10.33 6.93 -14.03
C VAL A 98 9.46 5.78 -13.55
N GLN A 99 8.41 6.01 -12.78
CA GLN A 99 7.50 4.98 -12.24
C GLN A 99 8.25 3.90 -11.46
N ALA A 100 8.87 4.30 -10.37
CA ALA A 100 9.69 3.43 -9.52
C ALA A 100 9.26 3.46 -8.05
N PHE A 101 9.34 2.31 -7.41
CA PHE A 101 9.34 2.14 -5.96
C PHE A 101 10.79 2.02 -5.50
N VAL A 102 11.16 2.72 -4.44
CA VAL A 102 12.49 2.64 -3.82
C VAL A 102 12.33 2.46 -2.32
N LEU A 103 12.78 1.34 -1.79
CA LEU A 103 12.83 1.12 -0.34
C LEU A 103 14.12 1.72 0.19
N MET A 104 14.00 2.62 1.16
CA MET A 104 15.11 3.37 1.73
C MET A 104 15.21 3.20 3.25
N TRP A 105 16.41 3.37 3.77
CA TRP A 105 16.71 3.30 5.19
C TRP A 105 17.91 4.18 5.55
N ARG A 106 17.91 4.72 6.78
CA ARG A 106 19.09 5.32 7.43
C ARG A 106 19.12 4.97 8.91
N GLN A 107 20.30 4.96 9.51
CA GLN A 107 20.47 4.61 10.93
C GLN A 107 20.05 5.77 11.83
N THR A 108 20.54 6.98 11.56
CA THR A 108 20.28 8.21 12.34
C THR A 108 19.78 9.34 11.42
N PRO A 109 19.15 10.39 11.96
CA PRO A 109 18.70 11.53 11.17
C PRO A 109 19.83 12.25 10.41
N SER A 110 21.06 12.19 10.87
CA SER A 110 22.25 12.78 10.22
C SER A 110 22.85 11.93 9.12
N ASP A 111 22.47 10.65 9.03
CA ASP A 111 23.00 9.76 8.01
C ASP A 111 22.31 9.97 6.66
N ALA A 112 23.06 9.68 5.60
CA ALA A 112 22.49 9.62 4.26
C ALA A 112 21.53 8.43 4.12
N TRP A 113 20.45 8.65 3.40
CA TRP A 113 19.51 7.59 3.02
C TRP A 113 20.18 6.56 2.11
N GLN A 114 19.99 5.29 2.43
CA GLN A 114 20.53 4.15 1.68
C GLN A 114 19.40 3.38 1.02
N VAL A 115 19.59 3.01 -0.24
CA VAL A 115 18.66 2.17 -0.98
C VAL A 115 18.80 0.72 -0.53
N ILE A 116 17.69 0.10 -0.17
CA ILE A 116 17.58 -1.33 0.15
C ILE A 116 17.23 -2.12 -1.10
N GLY A 117 16.28 -1.61 -1.88
CA GLY A 117 15.86 -2.20 -3.13
C GLY A 117 14.96 -1.27 -3.92
N ALA A 118 14.75 -1.59 -5.18
CA ALA A 118 13.85 -0.82 -6.05
C ALA A 118 13.15 -1.71 -7.06
N SER A 119 11.93 -1.34 -7.44
CA SER A 119 11.08 -2.08 -8.36
C SER A 119 10.25 -1.14 -9.24
N PRO A 120 9.79 -1.57 -10.42
CA PRO A 120 8.83 -0.80 -11.20
C PRO A 120 7.49 -0.68 -10.49
N VAL A 121 6.78 0.44 -10.74
CA VAL A 121 5.40 0.65 -10.31
C VAL A 121 4.53 1.12 -11.48
N SER A 122 3.23 1.22 -11.24
CA SER A 122 2.32 2.04 -12.04
C SER A 122 1.49 2.91 -11.12
N THR A 123 1.43 4.20 -11.45
CA THR A 123 0.61 5.19 -10.75
C THR A 123 -0.51 5.71 -11.63
N GLY A 124 -1.33 6.61 -11.12
CA GLY A 124 -2.47 7.18 -11.81
C GLY A 124 -2.14 7.77 -13.17
N MET A 125 -2.80 7.27 -14.21
CA MET A 125 -2.67 7.83 -15.56
C MET A 125 -3.73 8.89 -15.80
N PRO A 126 -3.42 9.94 -16.57
CA PRO A 126 -4.45 10.81 -17.13
C PRO A 126 -5.42 9.97 -17.97
N GLY A 127 -6.70 10.14 -17.76
CA GLY A 127 -7.69 9.29 -18.42
C GLY A 127 -9.11 9.85 -18.30
N PRO A 128 -10.11 9.03 -18.67
CA PRO A 128 -11.51 9.38 -18.59
C PRO A 128 -12.00 9.51 -17.14
N TYR A 129 -13.30 9.43 -16.97
CA TYR A 129 -13.95 9.48 -15.66
C TYR A 129 -13.33 8.46 -14.68
N ASP A 130 -13.27 8.84 -13.40
CA ASP A 130 -12.74 8.07 -12.28
C ASP A 130 -11.21 7.85 -12.29
N HIS A 131 -10.46 8.55 -13.14
CA HIS A 131 -9.00 8.56 -13.11
C HIS A 131 -8.46 9.74 -12.32
N PHE A 132 -7.54 9.48 -11.38
CA PHE A 132 -6.82 10.46 -10.58
C PHE A 132 -5.33 10.43 -10.87
N ILE A 133 -4.70 11.57 -10.75
CA ILE A 133 -3.24 11.64 -10.65
C ILE A 133 -2.87 11.27 -9.21
N THR A 134 -2.06 10.23 -9.04
CA THR A 134 -1.60 9.82 -7.70
C THR A 134 -1.03 11.03 -6.94
N PRO A 135 -1.53 11.38 -5.75
CA PRO A 135 -1.12 12.59 -5.05
C PRO A 135 0.32 12.51 -4.55
N LEU A 136 1.00 13.66 -4.48
CA LEU A 136 2.29 13.78 -3.79
C LEU A 136 2.07 13.89 -2.29
N GLY A 137 3.04 13.45 -1.49
CA GLY A 137 2.99 13.63 -0.05
C GLY A 137 3.60 12.50 0.74
N VAL A 138 3.52 12.62 2.06
CA VAL A 138 3.91 11.61 3.03
C VAL A 138 2.64 10.97 3.58
N PHE A 139 2.50 9.67 3.39
CA PHE A 139 1.33 8.89 3.81
C PHE A 139 1.75 7.91 4.90
N ARG A 140 1.06 7.97 6.04
CA ARG A 140 1.29 7.03 7.13
C ARG A 140 0.43 5.79 6.92
N HIS A 141 1.07 4.63 6.92
CA HIS A 141 0.41 3.33 6.91
C HIS A 141 0.10 2.91 8.34
N THR A 142 -1.17 2.80 8.66
CA THR A 142 -1.66 2.59 10.02
C THR A 142 -2.92 1.71 10.03
N PRO A 143 -3.14 0.85 11.04
CA PRO A 143 -4.36 0.05 11.16
C PRO A 143 -5.64 0.87 11.38
N ASP A 144 -5.56 2.19 11.55
CA ASP A 144 -6.74 3.06 11.55
C ASP A 144 -7.42 3.09 10.15
N ASN A 145 -6.62 2.82 9.10
CA ASN A 145 -7.09 2.42 7.78
C ASN A 145 -6.69 0.95 7.60
N MET A 146 -7.52 0.03 8.11
CA MET A 146 -7.19 -1.38 8.11
C MET A 146 -6.98 -1.90 6.69
N ASP A 147 -5.83 -2.52 6.46
CA ASP A 147 -5.54 -3.24 5.24
C ASP A 147 -6.50 -4.43 5.03
N PHE A 148 -6.56 -4.90 3.84
CA PHE A 148 -7.31 -6.11 3.50
C PHE A 148 -6.54 -6.97 2.50
N ARG A 149 -7.11 -8.12 2.14
CA ARG A 149 -6.48 -9.06 1.23
C ARG A 149 -7.29 -9.21 -0.05
N ALA A 150 -6.58 -9.28 -1.16
CA ALA A 150 -7.19 -9.45 -2.47
C ALA A 150 -7.92 -10.80 -2.56
N GLU A 151 -9.11 -10.79 -3.09
CA GLU A 151 -9.87 -12.03 -3.38
C GLU A 151 -9.29 -12.80 -4.56
N GLY A 152 -8.55 -12.12 -5.45
CA GLY A 152 -8.00 -12.68 -6.67
C GLY A 152 -9.05 -12.98 -7.74
N THR A 153 -10.22 -12.36 -7.63
CA THR A 153 -11.32 -12.47 -8.60
C THR A 153 -11.06 -11.60 -9.82
N PHE A 154 -11.62 -12.01 -10.95
CA PHE A 154 -11.59 -11.23 -12.18
C PHE A 154 -12.74 -10.23 -12.20
N ASN A 155 -12.46 -9.00 -12.63
CA ASN A 155 -13.48 -8.02 -12.97
C ASN A 155 -14.05 -8.28 -14.38
N ASP A 156 -15.00 -7.44 -14.83
CA ASP A 156 -15.64 -7.56 -16.15
C ASP A 156 -14.65 -7.46 -17.32
N ASN A 157 -13.48 -6.86 -17.11
CA ASN A 157 -12.39 -6.78 -18.08
C ASN A 157 -11.48 -8.02 -18.06
N GLY A 158 -11.79 -9.02 -17.25
CA GLY A 158 -10.99 -10.23 -17.08
C GLY A 158 -9.64 -9.97 -16.43
N ILE A 159 -9.56 -9.03 -15.50
CA ILE A 159 -8.36 -8.57 -14.80
C ILE A 159 -8.56 -8.71 -13.29
N ARG A 160 -7.52 -9.17 -12.59
CA ARG A 160 -7.44 -9.14 -11.14
C ARG A 160 -6.95 -7.76 -10.68
N GLY A 161 -7.85 -6.81 -10.43
CA GLY A 161 -7.51 -5.42 -10.13
C GLY A 161 -6.51 -5.26 -8.98
N TYR A 162 -6.64 -6.08 -7.93
CA TYR A 162 -5.78 -6.09 -6.75
C TYR A 162 -4.71 -7.20 -6.73
N GLY A 163 -4.48 -7.85 -7.88
CA GLY A 163 -3.49 -8.91 -8.00
C GLY A 163 -4.02 -10.31 -7.67
N ALA A 164 -3.13 -11.22 -7.37
CA ALA A 164 -3.48 -12.59 -7.04
C ALA A 164 -4.18 -12.68 -5.67
N ARG A 165 -4.92 -13.77 -5.46
CA ARG A 165 -5.58 -14.05 -4.19
C ARG A 165 -4.60 -13.95 -3.01
N ASP A 166 -5.06 -13.36 -1.90
CA ASP A 166 -4.34 -13.22 -0.63
C ASP A 166 -3.16 -12.23 -0.65
N GLN A 167 -2.94 -11.51 -1.74
CA GLN A 167 -2.02 -10.36 -1.74
C GLN A 167 -2.59 -9.23 -0.90
N ARG A 168 -1.70 -8.51 -0.19
CA ARG A 168 -2.11 -7.46 0.74
C ARG A 168 -2.37 -6.16 0.00
N ILE A 169 -3.42 -5.46 0.40
CA ILE A 169 -3.74 -4.12 -0.06
C ILE A 169 -3.44 -3.18 1.10
N TYR A 170 -2.39 -2.38 0.94
CA TYR A 170 -1.96 -1.36 1.88
C TYR A 170 -2.87 -0.15 1.73
N ASP A 171 -3.70 0.12 2.72
CA ASP A 171 -4.68 1.19 2.67
C ASP A 171 -4.13 2.47 3.34
N LEU A 172 -4.00 3.54 2.57
CA LEU A 172 -3.48 4.81 3.03
C LEU A 172 -4.59 5.84 3.33
N GLY A 173 -5.84 5.37 3.26
CA GLY A 173 -7.01 6.19 3.60
C GLY A 173 -7.46 7.13 2.48
N TRP A 174 -8.36 8.03 2.88
CA TRP A 174 -8.90 9.04 1.98
C TRP A 174 -7.96 10.25 1.87
N THR A 175 -7.73 10.70 0.66
CA THR A 175 -6.87 11.84 0.37
C THR A 175 -7.41 12.68 -0.79
N GLN A 176 -6.94 13.93 -0.87
CA GLN A 176 -7.24 14.81 -1.99
C GLN A 176 -6.31 14.49 -3.17
N ALA A 177 -6.88 14.30 -4.34
CA ALA A 177 -6.12 14.06 -5.56
C ALA A 177 -6.71 14.83 -6.74
N GLN A 178 -5.87 15.18 -7.70
CA GLN A 178 -6.30 15.84 -8.92
C GLN A 178 -7.03 14.84 -9.83
N ARG A 179 -8.24 15.18 -10.22
CA ARG A 179 -8.99 14.41 -11.23
C ARG A 179 -8.35 14.58 -12.61
N SER A 180 -8.40 13.53 -13.41
CA SER A 180 -7.98 13.59 -14.82
C SER A 180 -9.09 14.02 -15.77
N TRP A 181 -10.31 14.17 -15.27
CA TRP A 181 -11.50 14.51 -16.06
C TRP A 181 -12.13 15.83 -15.63
N GLY A 182 -13.07 16.31 -16.45
CA GLY A 182 -13.81 17.55 -16.24
C GLY A 182 -12.88 18.76 -16.17
N ASN A 183 -13.06 19.61 -15.17
CA ASN A 183 -12.24 20.80 -14.93
C ASN A 183 -10.90 20.50 -14.24
N ARG A 184 -10.53 19.22 -14.06
CA ARG A 184 -9.33 18.75 -13.36
C ARG A 184 -9.20 19.27 -11.90
N ALA A 185 -10.30 19.59 -11.26
CA ALA A 185 -10.30 19.97 -9.85
C ALA A 185 -9.89 18.80 -8.96
N THR A 186 -9.51 19.10 -7.73
CA THR A 186 -9.25 18.09 -6.69
C THR A 186 -10.55 17.50 -6.18
N SER A 187 -10.52 16.21 -5.86
CA SER A 187 -11.55 15.55 -5.06
C SER A 187 -10.98 14.39 -4.26
N GLN A 188 -11.77 13.85 -3.36
CA GLN A 188 -11.34 12.73 -2.54
C GLN A 188 -11.22 11.44 -3.35
N MET A 189 -10.14 10.70 -3.10
CA MET A 189 -9.97 9.32 -3.54
C MET A 189 -9.43 8.49 -2.38
N ARG A 190 -9.71 7.19 -2.38
CA ARG A 190 -9.04 6.26 -1.47
C ARG A 190 -7.71 5.85 -2.08
N LEU A 191 -6.61 6.19 -1.40
CA LEU A 191 -5.28 5.87 -1.88
C LEU A 191 -4.84 4.52 -1.32
N GLN A 192 -4.42 3.64 -2.21
CA GLN A 192 -3.97 2.30 -1.86
C GLN A 192 -2.70 1.94 -2.62
N MET A 193 -1.87 1.07 -2.02
CA MET A 193 -0.78 0.40 -2.71
C MET A 193 -1.06 -1.11 -2.70
N HIS A 194 -1.04 -1.74 -3.86
CA HIS A 194 -1.40 -3.15 -4.01
C HIS A 194 -0.68 -3.80 -5.19
N ALA A 195 -0.69 -5.11 -5.25
CA ALA A 195 -0.21 -5.82 -6.42
C ALA A 195 -1.13 -5.59 -7.63
N THR A 196 -0.65 -5.95 -8.80
CA THR A 196 -1.44 -5.92 -10.04
C THR A 196 -1.64 -7.32 -10.59
N ASP A 197 -2.50 -7.45 -11.62
CA ASP A 197 -2.70 -8.73 -12.30
C ASP A 197 -1.37 -9.30 -12.82
N PRO A 198 -0.94 -10.47 -12.32
CA PRO A 198 0.36 -11.04 -12.68
C PRO A 198 0.46 -11.46 -14.14
N ASP A 199 -0.67 -11.80 -14.76
CA ASP A 199 -0.70 -12.37 -16.10
C ASP A 199 -0.81 -11.31 -17.19
N ARG A 200 -1.49 -10.19 -16.88
CA ARG A 200 -1.85 -9.17 -17.87
C ARG A 200 -1.21 -7.81 -17.63
N LEU A 201 -1.06 -7.39 -16.38
CA LEU A 201 -0.69 -6.01 -16.06
C LEU A 201 0.69 -5.86 -15.43
N GLU A 202 1.26 -6.89 -14.83
CA GLU A 202 2.57 -6.79 -14.21
C GLU A 202 3.66 -6.42 -15.24
N SER A 203 3.52 -6.85 -16.49
CA SER A 203 4.41 -6.48 -17.58
C SER A 203 4.37 -4.98 -17.93
N LEU A 204 3.28 -4.27 -17.59
CA LEU A 204 3.08 -2.86 -17.86
C LEU A 204 3.66 -1.95 -16.75
N LEU A 205 4.11 -2.50 -15.63
CA LEU A 205 4.76 -1.72 -14.58
C LEU A 205 5.99 -0.99 -15.14
N GLY A 206 6.10 0.29 -14.84
CA GLY A 206 7.07 1.22 -15.44
C GLY A 206 6.42 2.32 -16.27
N MET A 207 5.09 2.31 -16.39
CA MET A 207 4.29 3.38 -16.98
C MET A 207 3.10 3.73 -16.09
N ARG A 208 2.55 4.92 -16.24
CA ARG A 208 1.27 5.27 -15.59
C ARG A 208 0.16 4.38 -16.13
N HIS A 209 -0.45 3.59 -15.28
CA HIS A 209 -1.49 2.63 -15.68
C HIS A 209 -2.36 2.21 -14.49
N SER A 210 -2.86 3.19 -13.71
CA SER A 210 -3.86 2.95 -12.68
C SER A 210 -4.88 4.09 -12.65
N LYS A 211 -5.95 3.92 -11.92
CA LYS A 211 -6.95 4.97 -11.64
C LYS A 211 -6.53 5.92 -10.52
N GLY A 212 -5.32 5.79 -9.99
CA GLY A 212 -4.79 6.65 -8.93
C GLY A 212 -4.01 5.91 -7.85
N CYS A 213 -4.32 4.64 -7.60
CA CYS A 213 -3.59 3.77 -6.68
C CYS A 213 -2.18 3.46 -7.18
N ILE A 214 -1.33 2.94 -6.29
CA ILE A 214 0.03 2.51 -6.61
C ILE A 214 0.00 1.01 -6.85
N ARG A 215 0.29 0.59 -8.08
CA ARG A 215 0.44 -0.82 -8.45
C ARG A 215 1.90 -1.24 -8.36
N ILE A 216 2.17 -2.35 -7.68
CA ILE A 216 3.49 -2.91 -7.47
C ILE A 216 3.57 -4.37 -7.99
N PRO A 217 4.77 -4.92 -8.23
CA PRO A 217 4.93 -6.34 -8.55
C PRO A 217 4.38 -7.24 -7.43
N GLY A 218 3.79 -8.37 -7.80
CA GLY A 218 3.28 -9.35 -6.84
C GLY A 218 4.35 -9.87 -5.89
N ALA A 219 5.57 -10.09 -6.38
CA ALA A 219 6.71 -10.52 -5.55
C ALA A 219 7.14 -9.42 -4.55
N LEU A 220 7.10 -8.14 -4.93
CA LEU A 220 7.34 -7.04 -4.00
C LEU A 220 6.25 -6.99 -2.92
N ASN A 221 4.99 -7.13 -3.29
CA ASN A 221 3.88 -7.19 -2.33
C ASN A 221 4.10 -8.29 -1.30
N THR A 222 4.48 -9.48 -1.75
CA THR A 222 4.79 -10.63 -0.87
C THR A 222 5.98 -10.33 0.04
N PHE A 223 7.03 -9.71 -0.47
CA PHE A 223 8.20 -9.31 0.33
C PHE A 223 7.83 -8.31 1.44
N LEU A 224 7.08 -7.25 1.10
CA LEU A 224 6.65 -6.24 2.06
C LEU A 224 5.77 -6.84 3.15
N ASP A 225 4.85 -7.75 2.79
CA ASP A 225 3.93 -8.42 3.70
C ASP A 225 4.64 -9.45 4.60
N HIS A 226 5.50 -10.29 4.01
CA HIS A 226 6.20 -11.34 4.75
C HIS A 226 7.15 -10.77 5.82
N TYR A 227 7.89 -9.74 5.47
CA TYR A 227 8.82 -9.11 6.39
C TYR A 227 8.22 -7.93 7.18
N GLY A 228 6.94 -7.65 7.03
CA GLY A 228 6.27 -6.54 7.74
C GLY A 228 6.99 -5.20 7.54
N ILE A 229 7.50 -4.96 6.33
CA ILE A 229 8.40 -3.82 6.03
C ILE A 229 7.76 -2.47 6.39
N LEU A 230 6.45 -2.35 6.28
CA LEU A 230 5.70 -1.12 6.53
C LEU A 230 4.78 -1.23 7.76
N ASP A 231 5.00 -2.22 8.64
CA ASP A 231 4.07 -2.60 9.69
C ASP A 231 4.37 -2.02 11.07
N ALA A 232 5.15 -0.94 11.21
CA ALA A 232 5.52 -0.40 12.52
C ALA A 232 4.31 -0.11 13.42
N ASP A 233 3.24 0.47 12.87
CA ASP A 233 2.03 0.78 13.62
C ASP A 233 1.17 -0.47 13.87
N TYR A 234 1.16 -1.43 12.95
CA TYR A 234 0.53 -2.75 13.15
C TYR A 234 1.22 -3.53 14.27
N GLU A 235 2.55 -3.55 14.29
CA GLU A 235 3.33 -4.20 15.36
C GLU A 235 3.10 -3.52 16.72
N THR A 236 2.85 -2.23 16.74
CA THR A 236 2.47 -1.52 17.97
C THR A 236 1.13 -2.02 18.49
N ARG A 237 0.11 -2.12 17.63
CA ARG A 237 -1.22 -2.64 18.02
C ARG A 237 -1.18 -4.10 18.50
N ILE A 238 -0.31 -4.93 17.90
CA ILE A 238 -0.11 -6.32 18.37
C ILE A 238 0.48 -6.33 19.77
N ARG A 239 1.49 -5.49 20.05
CA ARG A 239 2.07 -5.37 21.40
C ARG A 239 1.05 -4.88 22.43
N GLU A 240 0.03 -4.13 22.01
CA GLU A 240 -1.11 -3.70 22.80
C GLU A 240 -2.18 -4.80 22.96
N GLY A 241 -1.95 -6.02 22.43
CA GLY A 241 -2.83 -7.16 22.54
C GLY A 241 -3.94 -7.25 21.49
N GLN A 242 -3.88 -6.44 20.43
CA GLN A 242 -4.88 -6.52 19.37
C GLN A 242 -4.57 -7.66 18.39
N LEU A 243 -5.61 -8.38 17.98
CA LEU A 243 -5.54 -9.38 16.92
C LEU A 243 -5.86 -8.70 15.58
N LEU A 244 -4.89 -8.70 14.67
CA LEU A 244 -5.02 -8.10 13.34
C LEU A 244 -5.08 -9.21 12.30
N TRP A 245 -6.27 -9.56 11.87
CA TRP A 245 -6.56 -10.68 10.95
C TRP A 245 -5.84 -10.57 9.60
N VAL A 246 -5.47 -9.36 9.19
CA VAL A 246 -4.76 -9.12 7.92
C VAL A 246 -3.32 -9.61 7.96
N LEU A 247 -2.72 -9.76 9.14
CA LEU A 247 -1.32 -10.18 9.28
C LEU A 247 -1.21 -11.72 9.26
N LYS A 248 -0.36 -12.23 8.40
CA LYS A 248 -0.13 -13.68 8.28
C LYS A 248 0.64 -14.21 9.49
N PRO A 249 0.29 -15.40 10.01
CA PRO A 249 0.95 -15.97 11.18
C PRO A 249 2.41 -16.40 10.92
N ASN A 250 2.77 -16.65 9.64
CA ASN A 250 4.10 -17.08 9.21
C ASN A 250 4.98 -15.93 8.72
N ARG A 251 4.63 -14.67 9.03
CA ARG A 251 5.47 -13.52 8.68
C ARG A 251 6.70 -13.45 9.60
N GLU A 252 7.77 -12.90 9.06
CA GLU A 252 9.03 -12.63 9.76
C GLU A 252 9.20 -11.12 9.93
N ALA A 253 8.37 -10.52 10.80
CA ALA A 253 8.30 -9.06 10.94
C ALA A 253 9.66 -8.44 11.28
N SER A 254 10.07 -7.46 10.47
CA SER A 254 11.32 -6.73 10.66
C SER A 254 11.26 -5.82 11.89
N ARG A 255 12.33 -5.80 12.69
CA ARG A 255 12.48 -4.77 13.73
C ARG A 255 12.66 -3.35 13.16
N TRP A 256 13.00 -3.25 11.87
CA TRP A 256 13.18 -2.00 11.13
C TRP A 256 11.89 -1.60 10.39
N ALA A 257 10.77 -2.24 10.72
CA ALA A 257 9.49 -1.90 10.12
C ALA A 257 9.26 -0.39 10.12
N GLY A 258 8.88 0.15 8.99
CA GLY A 258 8.53 1.55 8.81
C GLY A 258 7.02 1.76 8.81
N ARG A 259 6.63 3.01 8.58
CA ARG A 259 5.22 3.41 8.56
C ARG A 259 4.90 4.43 7.47
N TYR A 260 5.90 4.82 6.67
CA TYR A 260 5.69 5.89 5.69
C TYR A 260 5.86 5.39 4.26
N ILE A 261 4.90 5.80 3.43
CA ILE A 261 4.97 5.73 1.98
C ILE A 261 5.01 7.18 1.49
N VAL A 262 6.10 7.55 0.84
CA VAL A 262 6.35 8.91 0.38
C VAL A 262 6.27 8.96 -1.14
N ILE A 263 5.30 9.71 -1.67
CA ILE A 263 5.10 9.84 -3.10
C ILE A 263 5.73 11.14 -3.56
N VAL A 264 6.66 11.02 -4.50
CA VAL A 264 7.45 12.13 -5.05
C VAL A 264 7.28 12.21 -6.58
N ASP A 265 7.74 13.31 -7.15
CA ASP A 265 8.02 13.44 -8.57
C ASP A 265 9.51 13.75 -8.74
N GLY A 266 10.24 12.83 -9.34
CA GLY A 266 11.70 12.95 -9.52
C GLY A 266 12.13 14.02 -10.52
N GLY A 267 11.18 14.73 -11.16
CA GLY A 267 11.48 15.85 -12.07
C GLY A 267 12.12 15.42 -13.39
N ALA A 268 12.16 14.14 -13.72
CA ALA A 268 12.75 13.65 -14.96
C ALA A 268 11.95 14.17 -16.18
N THR A 269 12.64 14.76 -17.16
CA THR A 269 12.06 15.24 -18.42
C THR A 269 12.19 14.23 -19.56
N GLN A 270 12.98 13.19 -19.35
CA GLN A 270 13.16 12.04 -20.24
C GLN A 270 13.40 10.77 -19.42
N ARG A 271 13.20 9.61 -20.02
CA ARG A 271 13.35 8.34 -19.33
C ARG A 271 14.83 8.05 -19.05
N PRO A 272 15.24 7.97 -17.77
CA PRO A 272 16.58 7.52 -17.43
C PRO A 272 16.81 6.07 -17.87
N THR A 273 18.04 5.71 -18.21
CA THR A 273 18.39 4.35 -18.68
C THR A 273 18.08 3.26 -17.66
N TRP A 274 18.10 3.56 -16.36
CA TRP A 274 17.79 2.64 -15.28
C TRP A 274 16.29 2.54 -14.99
N SER A 275 15.47 3.49 -15.46
CA SER A 275 14.02 3.49 -15.26
C SER A 275 13.39 2.25 -15.92
N PRO A 276 12.35 1.69 -15.30
CA PRO A 276 11.73 0.48 -15.83
C PRO A 276 11.14 0.73 -17.21
N MET A 277 11.38 -0.23 -18.11
CA MET A 277 10.71 -0.28 -19.40
C MET A 277 9.58 -1.28 -19.32
N PRO A 278 8.33 -0.87 -19.56
CA PRO A 278 7.22 -1.82 -19.61
C PRO A 278 7.43 -2.81 -20.76
N ARG A 279 7.20 -4.10 -20.47
CA ARG A 279 7.27 -5.20 -21.44
C ARG A 279 5.85 -5.67 -21.71
N GLY A 280 5.08 -4.92 -22.42
CA GLY A 280 3.72 -5.32 -22.78
C GLY A 280 3.53 -5.42 -24.28
N PRO A 281 2.53 -6.16 -24.76
CA PRO A 281 2.12 -6.04 -26.13
C PRO A 281 1.80 -4.56 -26.37
N LYS A 282 2.25 -4.04 -27.51
CA LYS A 282 1.83 -2.72 -27.97
C LYS A 282 0.30 -2.76 -27.97
N VAL A 283 -0.32 -2.08 -27.03
CA VAL A 283 -1.78 -1.96 -26.99
C VAL A 283 -2.17 -1.33 -28.31
N LYS A 284 -2.79 -2.11 -29.19
CA LYS A 284 -3.30 -1.58 -30.44
C LYS A 284 -4.32 -0.51 -30.06
N HIS A 285 -4.05 0.73 -30.42
CA HIS A 285 -5.04 1.80 -30.33
C HIS A 285 -6.31 1.33 -31.04
N GLY A 286 -7.38 1.08 -30.29
CA GLY A 286 -8.66 0.70 -30.87
C GLY A 286 -9.62 -0.07 -30.00
N ALA A 287 -9.18 -0.76 -28.98
CA ALA A 287 -10.08 -1.38 -27.99
C ALA A 287 -9.80 -0.73 -26.64
N GLN A 288 -10.60 0.23 -26.25
CA GLN A 288 -10.58 0.87 -24.93
C GLN A 288 -11.21 -0.09 -23.93
N ILE A 289 -10.50 -1.17 -23.60
CA ILE A 289 -10.76 -1.90 -22.36
C ILE A 289 -10.05 -1.06 -21.30
N ASP A 290 -10.80 -0.50 -20.36
CA ASP A 290 -10.22 0.19 -19.21
C ASP A 290 -9.54 -0.86 -18.31
N THR A 291 -8.24 -1.04 -18.52
CA THR A 291 -7.41 -1.97 -17.75
C THR A 291 -6.73 -1.30 -16.57
N ALA A 292 -7.09 -0.06 -16.27
CA ALA A 292 -6.56 0.70 -15.15
C ALA A 292 -7.19 0.33 -13.79
N ASP A 293 -8.18 -0.56 -13.81
CA ASP A 293 -8.81 -1.09 -12.58
C ASP A 293 -7.90 -2.02 -11.80
#